data_dbe6fc05a0be67460ad90e7a2b7e5f15
#
_entry.id   dbe6fc05a0be67460ad90e7a2b7e5f15
#
_cell.length_a   1.000
_cell.length_b   1.000
_cell.length_c   1.000
_cell.angle_alpha   90.00
_cell.angle_beta   90.00
_cell.angle_gamma   90.00
#
_symmetry.space_group_name_H-M   'P 1'
#
loop_
_entity.id
_entity.type
_entity.pdbx_description
1 polymer ?
#
loop_
_entity_poly.entity_id
_entity_poly.type
_entity_poly.pdbx_seq_one_letter_code
_entity_poly.pdbx_strand_id
1 'polypeptide(L)'
;MPGGTKARALSVLFDLEHREYVYASPVQGYAQVALAHCAKAAGCYAHIFCAARKEYHARTREALGLGAIIHELRPGYLSHVQAAARAFVAETPSARLLPFGLDDEAFIEALAGVGRRVARRLFAQPPEVWTVAGSGVLSRALQRVWPEADFHAIQIGHAPNIGRATLHRAPERFEDDARYPPPFPSCSNYDAKAWRFIQEQAKPDALFWNVAK
;
A
#
# COMPACT_ATOMS: atom_id res chain seq x y z
N MET A 1 -0.26 9.41 -10.55
CA MET A 1 1.09 8.84 -10.28
C MET A 1 0.92 7.34 -10.10
N PRO A 2 1.58 6.49 -10.89
CA PRO A 2 1.54 5.05 -10.69
C PRO A 2 1.94 4.67 -9.26
N GLY A 3 1.31 3.64 -8.69
CA GLY A 3 1.58 3.20 -7.31
C GLY A 3 0.89 4.00 -6.19
N GLY A 4 0.07 4.99 -6.52
CA GLY A 4 -0.77 5.72 -5.57
C GLY A 4 -0.01 6.39 -4.43
N THR A 5 -0.59 6.38 -3.23
CA THR A 5 0.00 7.03 -2.03
C THR A 5 1.37 6.45 -1.66
N LYS A 6 1.61 5.16 -1.87
CA LYS A 6 2.91 4.52 -1.55
C LYS A 6 4.06 5.12 -2.36
N ALA A 7 3.86 5.36 -3.66
CA ALA A 7 4.90 5.93 -4.51
C ALA A 7 5.35 7.35 -4.10
N ARG A 8 4.51 8.08 -3.35
CA ARG A 8 4.84 9.43 -2.88
C ARG A 8 5.87 9.47 -1.76
N ALA A 9 6.16 8.34 -1.14
CA ALA A 9 7.04 8.26 0.02
C ALA A 9 8.10 7.17 -0.10
N LEU A 10 7.97 6.22 -1.05
CA LEU A 10 8.77 5.02 -1.08
C LEU A 10 10.27 5.27 -1.32
N SER A 11 10.61 6.37 -2.00
CA SER A 11 12.01 6.74 -2.24
C SER A 11 12.84 6.94 -0.97
N VAL A 12 12.21 7.18 0.19
CA VAL A 12 12.92 7.27 1.47
C VAL A 12 13.59 5.96 1.88
N LEU A 13 13.12 4.83 1.34
CA LEU A 13 13.70 3.52 1.58
C LEU A 13 14.87 3.18 0.66
N PHE A 14 15.20 4.06 -0.29
CA PHE A 14 16.32 3.90 -1.20
C PHE A 14 17.56 4.57 -0.60
N ASP A 15 18.70 3.92 -0.75
CA ASP A 15 20.01 4.40 -0.29
C ASP A 15 21.04 4.37 -1.45
N LEU A 16 22.28 4.75 -1.16
CA LEU A 16 23.36 4.79 -2.14
C LEU A 16 24.11 3.45 -2.26
N GLU A 17 23.89 2.53 -1.33
CA GLU A 17 24.62 1.26 -1.22
C GLU A 17 23.96 0.18 -2.11
N HIS A 18 22.61 0.25 -2.26
CA HIS A 18 21.84 -0.74 -2.97
C HIS A 18 21.36 -0.24 -4.33
N ARG A 19 21.36 -1.12 -5.30
CA ARG A 19 20.85 -0.88 -6.65
C ARG A 19 19.61 -1.71 -6.98
N GLU A 20 19.36 -2.73 -6.19
CA GLU A 20 18.30 -3.70 -6.40
C GLU A 20 17.38 -3.72 -5.18
N TYR A 21 16.12 -3.38 -5.38
CA TYR A 21 15.12 -3.33 -4.31
C TYR A 21 14.12 -4.46 -4.49
N VAL A 22 14.01 -5.32 -3.49
CA VAL A 22 13.28 -6.58 -3.53
C VAL A 22 12.01 -6.49 -2.70
N TYR A 23 10.91 -6.95 -3.25
CA TYR A 23 9.63 -6.99 -2.53
C TYR A 23 8.86 -8.28 -2.80
N ALA A 24 8.46 -8.95 -1.70
CA ALA A 24 7.54 -10.10 -1.75
C ALA A 24 6.08 -9.59 -1.75
N SER A 25 5.38 -9.75 -2.86
CA SER A 25 4.07 -9.14 -3.06
C SER A 25 2.95 -10.17 -3.23
N PRO A 26 1.78 -9.97 -2.60
CA PRO A 26 0.56 -10.54 -3.14
C PRO A 26 0.33 -10.02 -4.57
N VAL A 27 -0.22 -10.84 -5.45
CA VAL A 27 -0.39 -10.46 -6.87
C VAL A 27 -1.27 -9.22 -7.06
N GLN A 28 -2.21 -8.96 -6.14
CA GLN A 28 -3.09 -7.78 -6.13
C GLN A 28 -2.45 -6.54 -5.49
N GLY A 29 -1.25 -6.68 -4.91
CA GLY A 29 -0.62 -5.64 -4.10
C GLY A 29 -0.15 -4.43 -4.91
N TYR A 30 -0.53 -3.22 -4.51
CA TYR A 30 -0.07 -1.97 -5.14
C TYR A 30 1.39 -1.63 -4.83
N ALA A 31 2.01 -2.27 -3.84
CA ALA A 31 3.40 -2.00 -3.49
C ALA A 31 4.35 -2.37 -4.63
N GLN A 32 4.05 -3.40 -5.42
CA GLN A 32 4.85 -3.78 -6.59
C GLN A 32 4.89 -2.65 -7.66
N VAL A 33 3.75 -2.01 -7.92
CA VAL A 33 3.67 -0.88 -8.88
C VAL A 33 4.42 0.34 -8.32
N ALA A 34 4.23 0.64 -7.04
CA ALA A 34 4.92 1.74 -6.39
C ALA A 34 6.45 1.55 -6.41
N LEU A 35 6.93 0.33 -6.11
CA LEU A 35 8.35 0.02 -6.15
C LEU A 35 8.92 0.14 -7.57
N ALA A 36 8.26 -0.47 -8.56
CA ALA A 36 8.69 -0.39 -9.96
C ALA A 36 8.80 1.06 -10.45
N HIS A 37 7.80 1.88 -10.13
CA HIS A 37 7.79 3.31 -10.49
C HIS A 37 8.94 4.08 -9.85
N CYS A 38 9.14 3.91 -8.54
CA CYS A 38 10.19 4.62 -7.81
C CYS A 38 11.60 4.14 -8.18
N ALA A 39 11.80 2.83 -8.37
CA ALA A 39 13.08 2.28 -8.79
C ALA A 39 13.49 2.79 -10.18
N LYS A 40 12.54 2.79 -11.14
CA LYS A 40 12.76 3.38 -12.47
C LYS A 40 13.18 4.84 -12.39
N ALA A 41 12.51 5.63 -11.56
CA ALA A 41 12.82 7.06 -11.39
C ALA A 41 14.20 7.28 -10.73
N ALA A 42 14.64 6.36 -9.87
CA ALA A 42 15.93 6.41 -9.17
C ALA A 42 17.08 5.75 -9.97
N GLY A 43 16.83 5.17 -11.15
CA GLY A 43 17.83 4.42 -11.89
C GLY A 43 18.25 3.11 -11.21
N CYS A 44 17.34 2.52 -10.42
CA CYS A 44 17.50 1.28 -9.69
C CYS A 44 16.62 0.17 -10.29
N TYR A 45 16.82 -1.06 -9.83
CA TYR A 45 16.02 -2.22 -10.24
C TYR A 45 15.00 -2.61 -9.18
N ALA A 46 13.79 -2.94 -9.62
CA ALA A 46 12.74 -3.48 -8.76
C ALA A 46 12.57 -4.97 -9.02
N HIS A 47 12.81 -5.79 -8.00
CA HIS A 47 12.58 -7.23 -8.04
C HIS A 47 11.30 -7.56 -7.28
N ILE A 48 10.30 -8.07 -7.99
CA ILE A 48 9.00 -8.42 -7.43
C ILE A 48 8.87 -9.94 -7.39
N PHE A 49 8.83 -10.49 -6.19
CA PHE A 49 8.54 -11.90 -5.96
C PHE A 49 7.05 -12.07 -5.75
N CYS A 50 6.41 -12.95 -6.52
CA CYS A 50 4.98 -13.24 -6.40
C CYS A 50 4.66 -14.69 -6.77
N ALA A 51 3.51 -15.17 -6.34
CA ALA A 51 3.01 -16.48 -6.74
C ALA A 51 2.57 -16.46 -8.21
N ALA A 52 3.00 -17.46 -9.00
CA ALA A 52 2.62 -17.62 -10.40
C ALA A 52 1.10 -17.74 -10.55
N ARG A 53 0.60 -17.19 -11.64
CA ARG A 53 -0.80 -17.27 -12.07
C ARG A 53 -0.83 -17.67 -13.55
N LYS A 54 -1.96 -18.24 -13.98
CA LYS A 54 -2.17 -18.57 -15.40
C LYS A 54 -1.95 -17.34 -16.30
N GLU A 55 -2.36 -16.17 -15.81
CA GLU A 55 -2.09 -14.88 -16.42
C GLU A 55 -1.64 -13.88 -15.35
N TYR A 56 -0.79 -12.95 -15.72
CA TYR A 56 -0.40 -11.88 -14.81
C TYR A 56 -1.59 -11.04 -14.38
N HIS A 57 -1.69 -10.82 -13.09
CA HIS A 57 -2.63 -9.84 -12.56
C HIS A 57 -2.31 -8.44 -13.12
N ALA A 58 -3.31 -7.58 -13.24
CA ALA A 58 -3.14 -6.22 -13.79
C ALA A 58 -2.00 -5.44 -13.12
N ARG A 59 -1.84 -5.58 -11.79
CA ARG A 59 -0.77 -4.92 -11.03
C ARG A 59 0.62 -5.45 -11.37
N THR A 60 0.75 -6.74 -11.60
CA THR A 60 2.02 -7.36 -12.02
C THR A 60 2.39 -6.94 -13.44
N ARG A 61 1.40 -6.89 -14.36
CA ARG A 61 1.61 -6.34 -15.71
C ARG A 61 2.03 -4.87 -15.69
N GLU A 62 1.40 -4.06 -14.83
CA GLU A 62 1.74 -2.65 -14.65
C GLU A 62 3.18 -2.49 -14.13
N ALA A 63 3.58 -3.26 -13.11
CA ALA A 63 4.94 -3.25 -12.60
C ALA A 63 5.97 -3.68 -13.65
N LEU A 64 5.67 -4.74 -14.43
CA LEU A 64 6.52 -5.19 -15.54
C LEU A 64 6.68 -4.10 -16.61
N GLY A 65 5.58 -3.43 -16.99
CA GLY A 65 5.62 -2.30 -17.93
C GLY A 65 6.41 -1.09 -17.43
N LEU A 66 6.61 -0.97 -16.13
CA LEU A 66 7.48 0.03 -15.51
C LEU A 66 8.94 -0.42 -15.40
N GLY A 67 9.26 -1.65 -15.83
CA GLY A 67 10.62 -2.19 -15.84
C GLY A 67 10.97 -3.04 -14.63
N ALA A 68 9.98 -3.48 -13.83
CA ALA A 68 10.25 -4.43 -12.75
C ALA A 68 10.63 -5.82 -13.28
N ILE A 69 11.51 -6.50 -12.57
CA ILE A 69 11.88 -7.90 -12.79
C ILE A 69 10.95 -8.76 -11.94
N ILE A 70 10.15 -9.61 -12.59
CA ILE A 70 9.17 -10.44 -11.92
C ILE A 70 9.76 -11.84 -11.69
N HIS A 71 9.76 -12.26 -10.43
CA HIS A 71 10.16 -13.60 -9.99
C HIS A 71 8.91 -14.39 -9.62
N GLU A 72 8.48 -15.27 -10.52
CA GLU A 72 7.32 -16.12 -10.29
C GLU A 72 7.70 -17.39 -9.53
N LEU A 73 6.99 -17.67 -8.47
CA LEU A 73 7.14 -18.88 -7.67
C LEU A 73 5.92 -19.77 -7.86
N ARG A 74 6.08 -21.05 -7.61
CA ARG A 74 4.93 -21.99 -7.60
C ARG A 74 3.81 -21.44 -6.72
N PRO A 75 2.54 -21.63 -7.13
CA PRO A 75 1.40 -21.20 -6.32
C PRO A 75 1.51 -21.73 -4.88
N GLY A 76 1.33 -20.83 -3.91
CA GLY A 76 1.51 -21.15 -2.51
C GLY A 76 1.24 -19.96 -1.60
N TYR A 77 1.59 -20.12 -0.33
CA TYR A 77 1.42 -19.07 0.68
C TYR A 77 2.44 -17.94 0.50
N LEU A 78 2.06 -16.74 0.93
CA LEU A 78 2.95 -15.56 0.90
C LEU A 78 4.28 -15.79 1.65
N SER A 79 4.28 -16.64 2.67
CA SER A 79 5.50 -17.02 3.40
C SER A 79 6.57 -17.66 2.51
N HIS A 80 6.17 -18.46 1.50
CA HIS A 80 7.10 -19.03 0.52
C HIS A 80 7.68 -17.94 -0.39
N VAL A 81 6.85 -16.99 -0.81
CA VAL A 81 7.30 -15.84 -1.61
C VAL A 81 8.31 -15.00 -0.82
N GLN A 82 8.03 -14.76 0.47
CA GLN A 82 8.94 -14.04 1.35
C GLN A 82 10.25 -14.79 1.60
N ALA A 83 10.20 -16.12 1.71
CA ALA A 83 11.41 -16.94 1.87
C ALA A 83 12.32 -16.86 0.64
N ALA A 84 11.75 -16.96 -0.56
CA ALA A 84 12.52 -16.84 -1.80
C ALA A 84 13.11 -15.44 -1.98
N ALA A 85 12.38 -14.38 -1.65
CA ALA A 85 12.89 -13.02 -1.69
C ALA A 85 14.07 -12.82 -0.72
N ARG A 86 14.00 -13.41 0.48
CA ARG A 86 15.14 -13.39 1.44
C ARG A 86 16.35 -14.16 0.92
N ALA A 87 16.14 -15.33 0.30
CA ALA A 87 17.23 -16.11 -0.27
C ALA A 87 17.95 -15.33 -1.40
N PHE A 88 17.18 -14.69 -2.28
CA PHE A 88 17.75 -13.85 -3.34
C PHE A 88 18.65 -12.73 -2.77
N VAL A 89 18.17 -12.01 -1.75
CA VAL A 89 18.94 -10.93 -1.12
C VAL A 89 20.19 -11.46 -0.42
N ALA A 90 20.15 -12.64 0.19
CA ALA A 90 21.32 -13.26 0.81
C ALA A 90 22.44 -13.58 -0.19
N GLU A 91 22.09 -13.83 -1.45
CA GLU A 91 23.03 -14.13 -2.55
C GLU A 91 23.39 -12.89 -3.39
N THR A 92 22.73 -11.75 -3.17
CA THR A 92 22.89 -10.52 -3.96
C THR A 92 23.26 -9.34 -3.08
N PRO A 93 24.56 -9.04 -2.86
CA PRO A 93 24.98 -7.98 -1.94
C PRO A 93 24.47 -6.58 -2.27
N SER A 94 24.17 -6.30 -3.55
CA SER A 94 23.56 -5.04 -4.01
C SER A 94 22.06 -4.94 -3.78
N ALA A 95 21.42 -6.01 -3.28
CA ALA A 95 19.98 -6.07 -3.12
C ALA A 95 19.55 -5.77 -1.67
N ARG A 96 18.46 -5.00 -1.55
CA ARG A 96 17.79 -4.68 -0.29
C ARG A 96 16.36 -5.20 -0.28
N LEU A 97 16.01 -6.02 0.71
CA LEU A 97 14.65 -6.47 0.93
C LEU A 97 13.83 -5.39 1.62
N LEU A 98 12.73 -4.97 1.01
CA LEU A 98 11.78 -4.07 1.64
C LEU A 98 10.79 -4.86 2.52
N PRO A 99 10.43 -4.33 3.69
CA PRO A 99 9.52 -5.01 4.61
C PRO A 99 8.12 -5.16 4.01
N PHE A 100 7.44 -6.26 4.35
CA PHE A 100 6.07 -6.48 3.90
C PHE A 100 5.14 -5.35 4.35
N GLY A 101 4.29 -4.89 3.44
CA GLY A 101 3.43 -3.73 3.69
C GLY A 101 4.17 -2.38 3.70
N LEU A 102 5.50 -2.39 3.50
CA LEU A 102 6.39 -1.25 3.70
C LEU A 102 6.32 -0.75 5.16
N ASP A 103 6.25 -1.70 6.10
CA ASP A 103 6.17 -1.40 7.53
C ASP A 103 7.57 -1.03 8.06
N ASP A 104 7.92 0.22 7.87
CA ASP A 104 9.22 0.83 8.18
C ASP A 104 8.98 2.23 8.74
N GLU A 105 9.71 2.60 9.78
CA GLU A 105 9.51 3.87 10.49
C GLU A 105 9.80 5.09 9.60
N ALA A 106 10.85 5.05 8.78
CA ALA A 106 11.16 6.12 7.86
C ALA A 106 10.07 6.28 6.79
N PHE A 107 9.50 5.17 6.32
CA PHE A 107 8.39 5.19 5.38
C PHE A 107 7.10 5.73 6.00
N ILE A 108 6.79 5.36 7.25
CA ILE A 108 5.64 5.90 8.00
C ILE A 108 5.78 7.41 8.15
N GLU A 109 6.96 7.90 8.53
CA GLU A 109 7.20 9.33 8.69
C GLU A 109 7.13 10.08 7.35
N ALA A 110 7.66 9.51 6.28
CA ALA A 110 7.53 10.08 4.94
C ALA A 110 6.07 10.17 4.48
N LEU A 111 5.26 9.15 4.77
CA LEU A 111 3.81 9.19 4.53
C LEU A 111 3.11 10.25 5.39
N ALA A 112 3.49 10.39 6.65
CA ALA A 112 2.99 11.47 7.49
C ALA A 112 3.34 12.85 6.89
N GLY A 113 4.54 13.00 6.32
CA GLY A 113 4.92 14.18 5.54
C GLY A 113 3.99 14.44 4.35
N VAL A 114 3.55 13.39 3.65
CA VAL A 114 2.51 13.51 2.59
C VAL A 114 1.21 14.01 3.19
N GLY A 115 0.78 13.44 4.31
CA GLY A 115 -0.44 13.84 5.02
C GLY A 115 -0.40 15.29 5.46
N ARG A 116 0.73 15.77 6.03
CA ARG A 116 0.91 17.17 6.45
C ARG A 116 0.80 18.14 5.26
N ARG A 117 1.24 17.76 4.06
CA ARG A 117 1.03 18.56 2.85
C ARG A 117 -0.44 18.68 2.46
N VAL A 118 -1.23 17.63 2.67
CA VAL A 118 -2.68 17.65 2.48
C VAL A 118 -3.33 18.51 3.58
N ALA A 119 -2.96 18.30 4.85
CA ALA A 119 -3.50 19.05 5.99
C ALA A 119 -3.39 20.58 5.80
N ARG A 120 -2.29 21.06 5.23
CA ARG A 120 -2.11 22.50 4.93
C ARG A 120 -3.07 23.06 3.87
N ARG A 121 -3.80 22.20 3.16
CA ARG A 121 -4.79 22.60 2.13
C ARG A 121 -6.22 22.48 2.61
N LEU A 122 -6.44 21.91 3.79
CA LEU A 122 -7.77 21.81 4.39
C LEU A 122 -8.08 23.11 5.14
N PHE A 123 -9.34 23.55 5.09
CA PHE A 123 -9.81 24.74 5.84
C PHE A 123 -9.89 24.48 7.34
N ALA A 124 -10.16 23.22 7.74
CA ALA A 124 -10.24 22.79 9.12
C ALA A 124 -9.64 21.39 9.30
N GLN A 125 -9.32 21.05 10.54
CA GLN A 125 -8.91 19.67 10.87
C GLN A 125 -10.12 18.74 10.76
N PRO A 126 -9.98 17.58 10.10
CA PRO A 126 -11.08 16.63 10.00
C PRO A 126 -11.40 16.04 11.38
N PRO A 127 -12.69 15.93 11.76
CA PRO A 127 -13.08 15.27 12.99
C PRO A 127 -12.83 13.76 12.94
N GLU A 128 -12.89 13.18 11.73
CA GLU A 128 -12.67 11.77 11.47
C GLU A 128 -11.81 11.56 10.23
N VAL A 129 -11.00 10.50 10.26
CA VAL A 129 -10.21 10.05 9.12
C VAL A 129 -10.49 8.59 8.82
N TRP A 130 -10.95 8.32 7.61
CA TRP A 130 -11.28 7.00 7.10
C TRP A 130 -10.20 6.49 6.15
N THR A 131 -9.71 5.28 6.37
CA THR A 131 -8.65 4.64 5.56
C THR A 131 -9.00 3.20 5.24
N VAL A 132 -8.37 2.67 4.20
CA VAL A 132 -8.39 1.22 3.94
C VAL A 132 -7.04 0.63 4.35
N ALA A 133 -7.08 -0.48 5.06
CA ALA A 133 -5.91 -1.08 5.68
C ALA A 133 -5.65 -2.51 5.19
N GLY A 134 -4.60 -2.67 4.38
CA GLY A 134 -3.97 -3.97 4.13
C GLY A 134 -2.91 -4.28 5.20
N SER A 135 -1.92 -3.38 5.40
CA SER A 135 -0.91 -3.47 6.45
C SER A 135 -1.15 -2.52 7.63
N GLY A 136 -1.95 -1.47 7.43
CA GLY A 136 -2.22 -0.44 8.43
C GLY A 136 -1.19 0.69 8.49
N VAL A 137 -0.11 0.62 7.73
CA VAL A 137 0.96 1.63 7.70
C VAL A 137 0.43 3.04 7.41
N LEU A 138 -0.48 3.19 6.44
CA LEU A 138 -1.08 4.49 6.13
C LEU A 138 -1.91 5.03 7.32
N SER A 139 -2.71 4.19 7.96
CA SER A 139 -3.50 4.60 9.14
C SER A 139 -2.60 5.16 10.24
N ARG A 140 -1.51 4.45 10.57
CA ARG A 140 -0.53 4.90 11.58
C ARG A 140 0.18 6.19 11.17
N ALA A 141 0.52 6.35 9.90
CA ALA A 141 1.13 7.57 9.40
C ALA A 141 0.20 8.79 9.52
N LEU A 142 -1.07 8.63 9.15
CA LEU A 142 -2.05 9.72 9.22
C LEU A 142 -2.44 10.09 10.65
N GLN A 143 -2.38 9.15 11.60
CA GLN A 143 -2.57 9.42 13.03
C GLN A 143 -1.52 10.38 13.60
N ARG A 144 -0.32 10.44 13.01
CA ARG A 144 0.70 11.44 13.35
C ARG A 144 0.37 12.84 12.83
N VAL A 145 -0.48 12.92 11.82
CA VAL A 145 -0.89 14.19 11.19
C VAL A 145 -2.07 14.82 11.90
N TRP A 146 -3.04 13.98 12.28
CA TRP A 146 -4.27 14.38 12.96
C TRP A 146 -4.43 13.61 14.29
N PRO A 147 -3.66 13.98 15.33
CA PRO A 147 -3.66 13.25 16.60
C PRO A 147 -5.02 13.26 17.30
N GLU A 148 -5.81 14.32 17.12
CA GLU A 148 -7.11 14.51 17.77
C GLU A 148 -8.28 13.92 16.96
N ALA A 149 -8.09 13.55 15.70
CA ALA A 149 -9.16 12.98 14.89
C ALA A 149 -9.49 11.54 15.31
N ASP A 150 -10.75 11.15 15.19
CA ASP A 150 -11.17 9.75 15.26
C ASP A 150 -10.71 9.02 14.00
N PHE A 151 -10.12 7.84 14.17
CA PHE A 151 -9.64 7.05 13.02
C PHE A 151 -10.47 5.79 12.82
N HIS A 152 -10.80 5.54 11.55
CA HIS A 152 -11.50 4.35 11.11
C HIS A 152 -10.68 3.67 10.00
N ALA A 153 -10.49 2.35 10.14
CA ALA A 153 -9.74 1.56 9.17
C ALA A 153 -10.58 0.37 8.69
N ILE A 154 -10.79 0.29 7.38
CA ILE A 154 -11.47 -0.85 6.76
C ILE A 154 -10.45 -1.92 6.43
N GLN A 155 -10.53 -3.06 7.11
CA GLN A 155 -9.63 -4.20 6.90
C GLN A 155 -9.89 -4.87 5.56
N ILE A 156 -8.82 -5.00 4.78
CA ILE A 156 -8.78 -5.80 3.55
C ILE A 156 -7.69 -6.86 3.71
N GLY A 157 -8.07 -8.14 3.72
CA GLY A 157 -7.13 -9.25 3.93
C GLY A 157 -6.83 -9.55 5.40
N HIS A 158 -5.56 -9.82 5.72
CA HIS A 158 -5.15 -10.18 7.09
C HIS A 158 -5.22 -9.00 8.06
N ALA A 159 -5.25 -9.33 9.36
CA ALA A 159 -5.33 -8.32 10.41
C ALA A 159 -4.15 -7.34 10.37
N PRO A 160 -4.39 -6.06 10.06
CA PRO A 160 -3.35 -5.04 10.00
C PRO A 160 -3.04 -4.45 11.38
N ASN A 161 -1.82 -3.91 11.54
CA ASN A 161 -1.55 -2.99 12.65
C ASN A 161 -2.03 -1.58 12.27
N ILE A 162 -3.19 -1.20 12.75
CA ILE A 162 -3.89 0.06 12.41
C ILE A 162 -3.67 1.19 13.40
N GLY A 163 -2.82 0.98 14.42
CA GLY A 163 -2.66 1.94 15.53
C GLY A 163 -3.94 2.04 16.37
N ARG A 164 -4.39 3.27 16.67
CA ARG A 164 -5.59 3.56 17.49
C ARG A 164 -6.91 3.58 16.71
N ALA A 165 -6.90 3.24 15.41
CA ALA A 165 -8.11 3.30 14.60
C ALA A 165 -9.15 2.24 15.01
N THR A 166 -10.43 2.59 14.91
CA THR A 166 -11.54 1.63 14.98
C THR A 166 -11.52 0.74 13.73
N LEU A 167 -11.52 -0.59 13.94
CA LEU A 167 -11.46 -1.55 12.86
C LEU A 167 -12.85 -1.91 12.34
N HIS A 168 -13.07 -1.73 11.04
CA HIS A 168 -14.21 -2.25 10.32
C HIS A 168 -13.78 -3.36 9.38
N ARG A 169 -14.56 -4.40 9.20
CA ARG A 169 -14.24 -5.52 8.32
C ARG A 169 -15.10 -5.47 7.07
N ALA A 170 -14.46 -5.33 5.91
CA ALA A 170 -15.17 -5.49 4.64
C ALA A 170 -15.65 -6.94 4.51
N PRO A 171 -16.90 -7.17 4.10
CA PRO A 171 -17.42 -8.52 3.91
C PRO A 171 -16.88 -9.19 2.63
N GLU A 172 -16.42 -8.38 1.67
CA GLU A 172 -15.86 -8.86 0.41
C GLU A 172 -14.42 -9.37 0.63
N ARG A 173 -14.05 -10.48 -0.04
CA ARG A 173 -12.66 -10.97 -0.07
C ARG A 173 -11.76 -9.94 -0.75
N PHE A 174 -10.45 -10.05 -0.57
CA PHE A 174 -9.50 -9.07 -1.12
C PHE A 174 -9.59 -8.96 -2.65
N GLU A 175 -9.80 -10.06 -3.34
CA GLU A 175 -9.92 -10.14 -4.80
C GLU A 175 -11.24 -9.63 -5.36
N ASP A 176 -12.30 -9.60 -4.56
CA ASP A 176 -13.64 -9.21 -5.00
C ASP A 176 -13.77 -7.68 -5.08
N ASP A 177 -14.59 -7.20 -6.00
CA ASP A 177 -14.93 -5.80 -6.08
C ASP A 177 -15.94 -5.39 -4.99
N ALA A 178 -15.94 -4.12 -4.64
CA ALA A 178 -16.90 -3.55 -3.71
C ALA A 178 -18.33 -3.65 -4.28
N ARG A 179 -19.28 -4.09 -3.46
CA ARG A 179 -20.70 -4.15 -3.84
C ARG A 179 -21.33 -2.77 -4.01
N TYR A 180 -20.84 -1.81 -3.22
CA TYR A 180 -21.34 -0.44 -3.19
C TYR A 180 -20.17 0.52 -3.44
N PRO A 181 -19.78 0.76 -4.71
CA PRO A 181 -18.69 1.66 -5.02
C PRO A 181 -19.08 3.12 -4.79
N PRO A 182 -18.11 4.00 -4.50
CA PRO A 182 -18.36 5.43 -4.38
C PRO A 182 -18.66 6.07 -5.74
N PRO A 183 -19.33 7.26 -5.77
CA PRO A 183 -19.62 8.00 -7.00
C PRO A 183 -18.40 8.70 -7.61
N PHE A 184 -17.21 8.43 -7.09
CA PHE A 184 -15.94 9.00 -7.56
C PHE A 184 -14.92 7.86 -7.83
N PRO A 185 -13.88 8.13 -8.65
CA PRO A 185 -12.87 7.12 -8.98
C PRO A 185 -12.18 6.56 -7.74
N SER A 186 -12.23 5.24 -7.59
CA SER A 186 -11.65 4.49 -6.46
C SER A 186 -11.25 3.09 -6.94
N CYS A 187 -10.31 2.45 -6.27
CA CYS A 187 -9.94 1.07 -6.57
C CYS A 187 -11.04 0.11 -6.14
N SER A 188 -11.66 -0.59 -7.11
CA SER A 188 -12.86 -1.40 -6.90
C SER A 188 -12.69 -2.49 -5.83
N ASN A 189 -11.55 -3.16 -5.82
CA ASN A 189 -11.26 -4.24 -4.87
C ASN A 189 -10.53 -3.77 -3.60
N TYR A 190 -10.34 -2.47 -3.41
CA TYR A 190 -9.62 -1.91 -2.26
C TYR A 190 -10.38 -0.72 -1.65
N ASP A 191 -10.08 0.51 -2.08
CA ASP A 191 -10.62 1.72 -1.44
C ASP A 191 -12.15 1.83 -1.56
N ALA A 192 -12.73 1.36 -2.66
CA ALA A 192 -14.17 1.39 -2.87
C ALA A 192 -14.97 0.66 -1.77
N LYS A 193 -14.37 -0.33 -1.11
CA LYS A 193 -15.02 -1.08 -0.02
C LYS A 193 -15.26 -0.26 1.24
N ALA A 194 -14.56 0.86 1.39
CA ALA A 194 -14.79 1.76 2.52
C ALA A 194 -16.11 2.53 2.40
N TRP A 195 -16.61 2.73 1.18
CA TRP A 195 -17.68 3.68 0.92
C TRP A 195 -18.97 3.38 1.68
N ARG A 196 -19.38 2.12 1.76
CA ARG A 196 -20.56 1.72 2.52
C ARG A 196 -20.50 2.14 4.01
N PHE A 197 -19.33 1.96 4.63
CA PHE A 197 -19.13 2.32 6.04
C PHE A 197 -19.15 3.84 6.23
N ILE A 198 -18.55 4.56 5.30
CA ILE A 198 -18.53 6.02 5.31
C ILE A 198 -19.95 6.57 5.16
N GLN A 199 -20.75 6.04 4.23
CA GLN A 199 -22.15 6.46 4.05
C GLN A 199 -23.01 6.21 5.28
N GLU A 200 -22.77 5.10 5.99
CA GLU A 200 -23.58 4.70 7.14
C GLU A 200 -23.16 5.38 8.44
N GLN A 201 -21.88 5.74 8.61
CA GLN A 201 -21.30 6.03 9.93
C GLN A 201 -20.46 7.30 10.01
N ALA A 202 -19.99 7.85 8.88
CA ALA A 202 -19.09 9.01 8.94
C ALA A 202 -19.84 10.27 9.38
N LYS A 203 -19.19 11.05 10.25
CA LYS A 203 -19.63 12.38 10.62
C LYS A 203 -19.49 13.38 9.46
N PRO A 204 -20.22 14.49 9.49
CA PRO A 204 -19.94 15.60 8.57
C PRO A 204 -18.47 16.00 8.61
N ASP A 205 -17.92 16.41 7.48
CA ASP A 205 -16.51 16.83 7.32
C ASP A 205 -15.45 15.75 7.59
N ALA A 206 -15.86 14.47 7.63
CA ALA A 206 -14.92 13.34 7.68
C ALA A 206 -14.03 13.31 6.45
N LEU A 207 -12.74 13.03 6.64
CA LEU A 207 -11.77 12.85 5.57
C LEU A 207 -11.68 11.38 5.15
N PHE A 208 -11.95 11.07 3.91
CA PHE A 208 -11.63 9.77 3.33
C PHE A 208 -10.33 9.82 2.52
N TRP A 209 -9.34 9.04 2.94
CA TRP A 209 -8.08 8.92 2.21
C TRP A 209 -8.17 7.82 1.14
N ASN A 210 -8.51 8.20 -0.08
CA ASN A 210 -8.59 7.32 -1.24
C ASN A 210 -7.17 7.15 -1.85
N VAL A 211 -6.56 5.95 -1.73
CA VAL A 211 -5.12 5.75 -2.00
C VAL A 211 -4.79 5.33 -3.42
N ALA A 212 -5.72 4.66 -4.08
CA ALA A 212 -5.45 4.01 -5.35
C ALA A 212 -6.55 4.27 -6.37
N LYS A 213 -6.14 4.63 -7.55
CA LYS A 213 -6.99 4.83 -8.71
C LYS A 213 -6.47 3.96 -9.86
#